data_b1562f24171b323b56c8e0ad7db74342
#
_entry.id   b1562f24171b323b56c8e0ad7db74342
#
_cell.length_a   1.000
_cell.length_b   1.000
_cell.length_c   1.000
_cell.angle_alpha   90.00
_cell.angle_beta   90.00
_cell.angle_gamma   90.00
#
_symmetry.space_group_name_H-M   'P 1'
#
loop_
_entity.id
_entity.type
_entity.pdbx_description
1 polymer ?
#
loop_
_entity_poly.entity_id
_entity_poly.type
_entity_poly.pdbx_seq_one_letter_code
_entity_poly.pdbx_strand_id
1 'polypeptide(L)'
;MAHILRRSKFKLIRGSSTRGWDNVIRKMIESLKTNSTIIAITNDGPKGPPREAKLGSYKIALQSNAQIITISSTSTKFWEVNSWDKLRIPKPFGKVYINISKPLNINEDYKKIKDAKTLSQYLNDNLNELDETI
;
A
#
# COMPACT_ATOMS: atom_id res chain seq x y z
N MET A 1 -4.41 14.20 9.29
CA MET A 1 -4.64 13.47 8.03
C MET A 1 -6.10 13.05 7.83
N ALA A 2 -6.79 12.45 8.80
CA ALA A 2 -8.20 12.02 8.63
C ALA A 2 -9.20 13.14 8.22
N HIS A 3 -8.98 14.40 8.62
CA HIS A 3 -9.84 15.53 8.24
C HIS A 3 -9.73 15.94 6.77
N ILE A 4 -8.56 15.78 6.17
CA ILE A 4 -8.32 16.13 4.75
C ILE A 4 -8.99 15.10 3.85
N LEU A 5 -8.89 13.80 4.19
CA LEU A 5 -9.52 12.71 3.44
C LEU A 5 -11.05 12.73 3.52
N ARG A 6 -11.62 13.33 4.56
CA ARG A 6 -13.07 13.46 4.71
C ARG A 6 -13.69 14.49 3.74
N ARG A 7 -12.91 15.43 3.22
CA ARG A 7 -13.33 16.40 2.17
C ARG A 7 -13.24 15.82 0.76
N SER A 8 -12.44 14.77 0.58
CA SER A 8 -12.34 14.04 -0.67
C SER A 8 -13.40 12.92 -0.70
N LYS A 9 -13.79 12.49 -1.87
CA LYS A 9 -14.78 11.40 -2.07
C LYS A 9 -14.31 10.02 -1.59
N PHE A 10 -13.23 9.95 -0.79
CA PHE A 10 -12.68 8.71 -0.28
C PHE A 10 -13.43 8.21 0.94
N LYS A 11 -13.81 6.95 0.92
CA LYS A 11 -14.38 6.25 2.09
C LYS A 11 -13.22 5.74 2.95
N LEU A 12 -13.12 6.23 4.17
CA LEU A 12 -12.08 5.81 5.11
C LEU A 12 -12.51 4.56 5.86
N ILE A 13 -11.77 3.46 5.69
CA ILE A 13 -11.93 2.26 6.51
C ILE A 13 -10.97 2.38 7.69
N ARG A 14 -11.50 2.50 8.89
CA ARG A 14 -10.71 2.63 10.12
C ARG A 14 -10.65 1.29 10.84
N GLY A 15 -9.47 0.94 11.32
CA GLY A 15 -9.24 -0.21 12.17
C GLY A 15 -7.91 -0.10 12.89
N SER A 16 -7.80 -0.81 14.02
CA SER A 16 -6.54 -0.94 14.75
C SER A 16 -5.84 -2.22 14.33
N SER A 17 -4.54 -2.18 14.13
CA SER A 17 -3.71 -3.34 13.84
C SER A 17 -3.64 -4.36 14.99
N THR A 18 -4.17 -4.01 16.16
CA THR A 18 -4.13 -4.85 17.37
C THR A 18 -5.49 -5.40 17.81
N ARG A 19 -6.59 -4.69 17.49
CA ARG A 19 -7.96 -5.16 17.79
C ARG A 19 -8.87 -4.83 16.62
N GLY A 20 -9.57 -5.85 16.09
CA GLY A 20 -10.53 -5.67 15.01
C GLY A 20 -9.93 -5.67 13.60
N TRP A 21 -8.67 -6.07 13.43
CA TRP A 21 -8.02 -6.21 12.13
C TRP A 21 -8.80 -7.14 11.19
N ASP A 22 -9.32 -8.26 11.71
CA ASP A 22 -10.12 -9.19 10.92
C ASP A 22 -11.39 -8.55 10.36
N ASN A 23 -12.05 -7.68 11.14
CA ASN A 23 -13.22 -6.94 10.68
C ASN A 23 -12.87 -5.93 9.57
N VAL A 24 -11.68 -5.32 9.65
CA VAL A 24 -11.19 -4.39 8.62
C VAL A 24 -10.90 -5.14 7.33
N ILE A 25 -10.17 -6.25 7.40
CA ILE A 25 -9.89 -7.13 6.25
C ILE A 25 -11.20 -7.58 5.60
N ARG A 26 -12.15 -8.07 6.38
CA ARG A 26 -13.46 -8.52 5.86
C ARG A 26 -14.18 -7.44 5.10
N LYS A 27 -14.27 -6.22 5.65
CA LYS A 27 -14.88 -5.07 4.99
C LYS A 27 -14.17 -4.68 3.69
N MET A 28 -12.84 -4.77 3.66
CA MET A 28 -12.05 -4.51 2.46
C MET A 28 -12.33 -5.53 1.37
N ILE A 29 -12.31 -6.82 1.72
CA ILE A 29 -12.61 -7.92 0.79
C ILE A 29 -14.04 -7.81 0.24
N GLU A 30 -15.00 -7.53 1.12
CA GLU A 30 -16.40 -7.34 0.74
C GLU A 30 -16.55 -6.15 -0.22
N SER A 31 -15.91 -5.03 0.06
CA SER A 31 -15.92 -3.86 -0.83
C SER A 31 -15.31 -4.15 -2.20
N LEU A 32 -14.22 -4.92 -2.26
CA LEU A 32 -13.57 -5.30 -3.52
C LEU A 32 -14.41 -6.28 -4.34
N LYS A 33 -15.16 -7.17 -3.67
CA LYS A 33 -16.02 -8.15 -4.35
C LYS A 33 -17.33 -7.58 -4.86
N THR A 34 -17.87 -6.59 -4.16
CA THR A 34 -19.25 -6.10 -4.41
C THR A 34 -19.27 -4.88 -5.34
N ASN A 35 -18.22 -4.09 -5.37
CA ASN A 35 -18.17 -2.83 -6.11
C ASN A 35 -16.84 -2.70 -6.86
N SER A 36 -16.84 -1.99 -7.99
CA SER A 36 -15.61 -1.54 -8.67
C SER A 36 -14.89 -0.52 -7.79
N THR A 37 -14.20 -1.01 -6.76
CA THR A 37 -13.57 -0.21 -5.71
C THR A 37 -12.06 -0.33 -5.79
N ILE A 38 -11.37 0.77 -5.57
CA ILE A 38 -9.91 0.81 -5.37
C ILE A 38 -9.65 1.04 -3.88
N ILE A 39 -8.80 0.22 -3.29
CA ILE A 39 -8.37 0.37 -1.90
C ILE A 39 -6.90 0.75 -1.88
N ALA A 40 -6.58 1.89 -1.25
CA ALA A 40 -5.20 2.31 -1.02
C ALA A 40 -4.75 1.89 0.39
N ILE A 41 -3.61 1.24 0.47
CA ILE A 41 -3.01 0.73 1.72
C ILE A 41 -1.55 1.15 1.78
N THR A 42 -1.11 1.69 2.93
CA THR A 42 0.32 1.83 3.25
C THR A 42 0.83 0.51 3.80
N ASN A 43 1.77 -0.12 3.08
CA ASN A 43 2.13 -1.52 3.34
C ASN A 43 3.01 -1.75 4.58
N ASP A 44 3.82 -0.78 4.98
CA ASP A 44 4.69 -0.87 6.17
C ASP A 44 3.92 -0.77 7.49
N GLY A 45 2.69 -0.24 7.44
CA GLY A 45 1.83 -0.12 8.62
C GLY A 45 2.31 0.94 9.62
N PRO A 46 1.56 1.15 10.73
CA PRO A 46 1.82 2.26 11.65
C PRO A 46 3.02 2.05 12.60
N LYS A 47 3.57 0.85 12.67
CA LYS A 47 4.66 0.48 13.59
C LYS A 47 5.98 0.19 12.89
N GLY A 48 6.01 0.27 11.56
CA GLY A 48 7.19 -0.07 10.76
C GLY A 48 7.60 -1.55 10.89
N PRO A 49 8.82 -1.91 10.57
CA PRO A 49 9.87 -1.03 10.04
C PRO A 49 9.51 -0.43 8.67
N PRO A 50 10.16 0.71 8.29
CA PRO A 50 9.91 1.35 7.01
C PRO A 50 10.33 0.44 5.86
N ARG A 51 9.61 0.51 4.73
CA ARG A 51 9.88 -0.27 3.51
C ARG A 51 9.73 -1.78 3.64
N GLU A 52 9.04 -2.25 4.66
CA GLU A 52 8.67 -3.67 4.79
C GLU A 52 7.17 -3.87 4.58
N ALA A 53 6.79 -4.50 3.48
CA ALA A 53 5.40 -4.80 3.19
C ALA A 53 4.84 -5.84 4.17
N LYS A 54 3.73 -5.50 4.81
CA LYS A 54 2.98 -6.43 5.67
C LYS A 54 2.06 -7.32 4.83
N LEU A 55 1.90 -8.56 5.26
CA LEU A 55 1.10 -9.56 4.56
C LEU A 55 -0.41 -9.27 4.47
N GLY A 56 -0.87 -8.18 5.13
CA GLY A 56 -2.28 -7.84 5.17
C GLY A 56 -2.87 -7.49 3.81
N SER A 57 -2.21 -6.65 3.03
CA SER A 57 -2.64 -6.24 1.69
C SER A 57 -2.76 -7.43 0.74
N TYR A 58 -1.83 -8.35 0.87
CA TYR A 58 -1.78 -9.56 0.10
C TYR A 58 -2.93 -10.52 0.38
N LYS A 59 -3.21 -10.79 1.67
CA LYS A 59 -4.36 -11.63 2.05
C LYS A 59 -5.66 -11.06 1.50
N ILE A 60 -5.80 -9.73 1.51
CA ILE A 60 -6.97 -9.04 0.96
C ILE A 60 -7.06 -9.28 -0.55
N ALA A 61 -5.98 -9.07 -1.30
CA ALA A 61 -5.95 -9.26 -2.75
C ALA A 61 -6.24 -10.71 -3.13
N LEU A 62 -5.61 -11.69 -2.46
CA LEU A 62 -5.82 -13.11 -2.70
C LEU A 62 -7.28 -13.52 -2.48
N GLN A 63 -7.89 -13.10 -1.36
CA GLN A 63 -9.26 -13.50 -1.01
C GLN A 63 -10.33 -12.76 -1.80
N SER A 64 -10.01 -11.58 -2.34
CA SER A 64 -10.93 -10.81 -3.19
C SER A 64 -10.71 -11.01 -4.68
N ASN A 65 -9.65 -11.73 -5.08
CA ASN A 65 -9.20 -11.84 -6.47
C ASN A 65 -8.88 -10.47 -7.11
N ALA A 66 -8.45 -9.53 -6.29
CA ALA A 66 -8.08 -8.19 -6.75
C ALA A 66 -6.63 -8.15 -7.21
N GLN A 67 -6.35 -7.34 -8.21
CA GLN A 67 -4.99 -7.03 -8.63
C GLN A 67 -4.35 -6.02 -7.67
N ILE A 68 -3.04 -6.12 -7.49
CA ILE A 68 -2.25 -5.14 -6.74
C ILE A 68 -1.51 -4.23 -7.73
N ILE A 69 -1.57 -2.93 -7.49
CA ILE A 69 -0.75 -1.93 -8.15
C ILE A 69 0.09 -1.27 -7.06
N THR A 70 1.41 -1.31 -7.21
CA THR A 70 2.33 -0.60 -6.34
C THR A 70 2.59 0.80 -6.87
N ILE A 71 2.64 1.77 -5.97
CA ILE A 71 2.89 3.18 -6.29
C ILE A 71 4.04 3.67 -5.41
N SER A 72 5.05 4.22 -6.05
CA SER A 72 6.15 4.94 -5.40
C SER A 72 6.19 6.39 -5.86
N SER A 73 6.72 7.28 -5.04
CA SER A 73 6.85 8.69 -5.38
C SER A 73 8.07 9.33 -4.73
N THR A 74 8.69 10.25 -5.47
CA THR A 74 9.74 11.12 -4.94
C THR A 74 9.53 12.57 -5.37
N SER A 75 10.27 13.48 -4.76
CA SER A 75 10.22 14.91 -5.10
C SER A 75 11.63 15.49 -5.15
N THR A 76 11.88 16.40 -6.10
CA THR A 76 13.16 17.12 -6.20
C THR A 76 13.44 18.01 -5.02
N LYS A 77 12.40 18.47 -4.31
CA LYS A 77 12.50 19.32 -3.12
C LYS A 77 11.46 18.83 -2.10
N PHE A 78 11.90 18.54 -0.88
CA PHE A 78 11.01 18.07 0.18
C PHE A 78 11.45 18.56 1.56
N TRP A 79 10.54 18.54 2.50
CA TRP A 79 10.82 18.53 3.93
C TRP A 79 10.77 17.09 4.41
N GLU A 80 11.79 16.67 5.14
CA GLU A 80 11.77 15.36 5.80
C GLU A 80 11.34 15.56 7.26
N VAL A 81 10.31 14.83 7.66
CA VAL A 81 9.81 14.84 9.03
C VAL A 81 10.67 13.89 9.86
N ASN A 82 11.05 14.30 11.06
CA ASN A 82 11.78 13.43 11.99
C ASN A 82 10.82 12.41 12.65
N SER A 83 10.36 11.46 11.84
CA SER A 83 9.50 10.34 12.20
C SER A 83 10.19 9.01 11.86
N TRP A 84 9.67 7.91 12.38
CA TRP A 84 10.23 6.57 12.12
C TRP A 84 10.24 6.22 10.61
N ASP A 85 9.26 6.72 9.86
CA ASP A 85 9.08 6.51 8.41
C ASP A 85 9.75 7.59 7.55
N LYS A 86 10.38 8.61 8.19
CA LYS A 86 11.01 9.75 7.51
C LYS A 86 10.12 10.34 6.41
N LEU A 87 8.86 10.59 6.76
CA LEU A 87 7.87 11.13 5.84
C LEU A 87 8.40 12.36 5.10
N ARG A 88 8.37 12.30 3.77
CA ARG A 88 8.78 13.41 2.89
C ARG A 88 7.56 14.18 2.42
N ILE A 89 7.56 15.47 2.64
CA ILE A 89 6.50 16.39 2.21
C ILE A 89 7.07 17.23 1.07
N PRO A 90 6.53 17.16 -0.15
CA PRO A 90 7.02 17.96 -1.27
C PRO A 90 6.96 19.46 -0.98
N LYS A 91 8.02 20.18 -1.32
CA LYS A 91 8.06 21.65 -1.25
C LYS A 91 7.39 22.28 -2.46
N PRO A 92 6.83 23.50 -2.31
CA PRO A 92 6.37 24.28 -3.45
C PRO A 92 7.49 24.47 -4.50
N PHE A 93 7.10 24.54 -5.75
CA PHE A 93 8.00 24.70 -6.90
C PHE A 93 9.02 23.55 -7.10
N GLY A 94 8.81 22.40 -6.46
CA GLY A 94 9.49 21.15 -6.75
C GLY A 94 8.70 20.32 -7.78
N LYS A 95 9.37 19.37 -8.43
CA LYS A 95 8.73 18.36 -9.26
C LYS A 95 8.45 17.14 -8.39
N VAL A 96 7.27 16.53 -8.57
CA VAL A 96 6.91 15.24 -7.96
C VAL A 96 6.89 14.20 -9.07
N TYR A 97 7.61 13.12 -8.89
CA TYR A 97 7.59 11.95 -9.77
C TYR A 97 6.77 10.85 -9.12
N ILE A 98 5.93 10.21 -9.87
CA ILE A 98 5.09 9.10 -9.41
C ILE A 98 5.32 7.93 -10.36
N ASN A 99 5.78 6.82 -9.81
CA ASN A 99 5.92 5.57 -10.52
C ASN A 99 4.79 4.61 -10.14
N ILE A 100 4.24 3.96 -11.14
CA ILE A 100 3.12 3.03 -10.99
C ILE A 100 3.54 1.72 -11.65
N SER A 101 3.48 0.61 -10.91
CA SER A 101 3.78 -0.71 -11.46
C SER A 101 2.71 -1.19 -12.43
N LYS A 102 3.04 -2.21 -13.21
CA LYS A 102 2.02 -3.03 -13.86
C LYS A 102 1.15 -3.73 -12.81
N PRO A 103 -0.12 -4.03 -13.12
CA PRO A 103 -0.96 -4.80 -12.23
C PRO A 103 -0.37 -6.19 -11.96
N LEU A 104 -0.27 -6.55 -10.69
CA LEU A 104 0.20 -7.86 -10.23
C LEU A 104 -1.02 -8.75 -10.00
N ASN A 105 -1.08 -9.86 -10.71
CA ASN A 105 -2.14 -10.86 -10.53
C ASN A 105 -1.67 -11.95 -9.55
N ILE A 106 -2.03 -11.77 -8.30
CA ILE A 106 -1.55 -12.63 -7.21
C ILE A 106 -1.96 -14.10 -7.37
N ASN A 107 -3.12 -14.37 -7.92
CA ASN A 107 -3.57 -15.75 -8.12
C ASN A 107 -2.73 -16.50 -9.16
N GLU A 108 -2.21 -15.83 -10.16
CA GLU A 108 -1.30 -16.41 -11.15
C GLU A 108 0.13 -16.52 -10.63
N ASP A 109 0.58 -15.46 -9.95
CA ASP A 109 1.94 -15.39 -9.40
C ASP A 109 2.09 -16.26 -8.14
N TYR A 110 1.02 -16.42 -7.33
CA TYR A 110 1.01 -17.28 -6.13
C TYR A 110 1.17 -18.76 -6.44
N LYS A 111 0.75 -19.23 -7.59
CA LYS A 111 1.04 -20.62 -8.01
C LYS A 111 2.54 -20.89 -8.08
N LYS A 112 3.35 -19.85 -8.24
CA LYS A 112 4.82 -19.91 -8.28
C LYS A 112 5.47 -19.67 -6.92
N ILE A 113 4.77 -19.00 -6.00
CA ILE A 113 5.30 -18.55 -4.70
C ILE A 113 4.59 -19.32 -3.58
N LYS A 114 5.27 -20.30 -2.98
CA LYS A 114 4.66 -21.25 -2.02
C LYS A 114 4.54 -20.76 -0.59
N ASP A 115 5.12 -19.59 -0.24
CA ASP A 115 5.08 -19.11 1.14
C ASP A 115 4.89 -17.57 1.24
N ALA A 116 4.37 -17.15 2.39
CA ALA A 116 4.04 -15.77 2.68
C ALA A 116 5.27 -14.85 2.79
N LYS A 117 6.44 -15.42 3.10
CA LYS A 117 7.68 -14.65 3.26
C LYS A 117 8.24 -14.25 1.90
N THR A 118 8.30 -15.19 0.98
CA THR A 118 8.74 -14.96 -0.42
C THR A 118 7.87 -13.91 -1.10
N LEU A 119 6.60 -13.86 -0.76
CA LEU A 119 5.66 -12.90 -1.32
C LEU A 119 5.79 -11.50 -0.73
N SER A 120 6.01 -11.39 0.58
CA SER A 120 6.37 -10.10 1.19
C SER A 120 7.64 -9.55 0.55
N GLN A 121 8.60 -10.42 0.28
CA GLN A 121 9.85 -10.06 -0.38
C GLN A 121 9.60 -9.60 -1.82
N TYR A 122 8.78 -10.31 -2.58
CA TYR A 122 8.39 -9.91 -3.93
C TYR A 122 7.73 -8.52 -4.00
N LEU A 123 6.85 -8.19 -3.03
CA LEU A 123 6.26 -6.85 -2.95
C LEU A 123 7.29 -5.79 -2.56
N ASN A 124 8.22 -6.12 -1.67
CA ASN A 124 9.30 -5.23 -1.28
C ASN A 124 10.24 -4.96 -2.47
N ASP A 125 10.61 -6.00 -3.20
CA ASP A 125 11.48 -5.89 -4.37
C ASP A 125 10.83 -5.02 -5.46
N ASN A 126 9.54 -5.22 -5.73
CA ASN A 126 8.77 -4.37 -6.66
C ASN A 126 8.72 -2.90 -6.22
N LEU A 127 8.52 -2.63 -4.92
CA LEU A 127 8.49 -1.26 -4.40
C LEU A 127 9.88 -0.61 -4.45
N ASN A 128 10.94 -1.37 -4.13
CA ASN A 128 12.31 -0.88 -4.17
C ASN A 128 12.77 -0.61 -5.62
N GLU A 129 12.43 -1.50 -6.55
CA GLU A 129 12.70 -1.30 -7.98
C GLU A 129 12.02 -0.04 -8.52
N LEU A 130 10.80 0.24 -8.10
CA LEU A 130 10.10 1.47 -8.44
C LEU A 130 10.79 2.72 -7.84
N ASP A 131 11.31 2.62 -6.63
CA ASP A 131 12.06 3.72 -5.99
C ASP A 131 13.39 4.02 -6.71
N GLU A 132 14.08 2.99 -7.19
CA GLU A 132 15.35 3.13 -7.90
C GLU A 132 15.19 3.71 -9.33
N THR A 133 13.99 3.62 -9.90
CA THR A 133 13.71 4.11 -11.26
C THR A 133 13.46 5.62 -11.31
N ILE A 134 13.45 6.33 -10.17
CA ILE A 134 13.26 7.77 -10.03
C ILE A 134 14.58 8.47 -9.76
#